data_9a6277ec35793fd33f31ef71075fd5f7
#
_entry.id   9a6277ec35793fd33f31ef71075fd5f7
#
_cell.length_a   1.000
_cell.length_b   1.000
_cell.length_c   1.000
_cell.angle_alpha   90.00
_cell.angle_beta   90.00
_cell.angle_gamma   90.00
#
_symmetry.space_group_name_H-M   'P 1'
#
loop_
_entity.id
_entity.type
_entity.pdbx_description
1 polymer ?
#
loop_
_entity_poly.entity_id
_entity_poly.type
_entity_poly.pdbx_seq_one_letter_code
_entity_poly.pdbx_strand_id
1 'polypeptide(L)'
;MNGTTTKVLLVDDQAIVIEGMRRMLAPHPEFEFEAEQNPAVAVEVARRFKPDVILQDLVMPEVDGFDLLREYRRTAGLADVPVIVLSSREEGATKAEAFERGADDYLVKMPEVVELVARIRIHVERRRSLLEQRRARRRLEEANRDIARLNEQIESEKETIELGAQRDRARLAAITTLGADLNRYQDFELLLDRILLEARKCCDAEAGAIFTIAGEQLECNHIQNDKVEGRGDISFTHRMSRALSLESVAGTVALTGRAIRVEDAYSIPPELDCSYDTGRDLAAGYRTKALLSLPLRTRDGKIRGVLQLANPGGEDAGIAFTDEDQQIIEHFAGLATVAIERTAMTRALVMRMIAMAEVRDPTETGTHVQRVAGYSTVLYDAWAHRHGVSDVEREKNRDRLRTAAMLHDVGKVGIPDAILKKPGRLDDVEFAHMQRHAVIGARLFRGMRTDFDEVAREVALHHHERWDGTGYPGPIEPDAELEPSEVPTRIGLKGEEIPLFARIVGLADVYDALSSKRTYKDAWPESKVLGLLVEESGSHFDPELVEILLERIDEIRAVRHRYHG
;
A
#
# COMPACT_ATOMS: atom_id res chain seq x y z
N MET A 1 27.91 -39.82 -52.24
CA MET A 1 28.64 -38.60 -52.66
C MET A 1 27.80 -37.89 -53.72
N ASN A 2 27.06 -36.87 -53.37
CA ASN A 2 26.34 -36.05 -54.35
C ASN A 2 27.39 -35.24 -55.12
N GLY A 3 27.79 -35.73 -56.28
CA GLY A 3 28.76 -35.09 -57.13
C GLY A 3 28.18 -33.82 -57.77
N THR A 4 28.40 -32.67 -57.13
CA THR A 4 28.18 -31.38 -57.75
C THR A 4 29.19 -31.26 -58.88
N THR A 5 28.74 -31.21 -60.12
CA THR A 5 29.58 -31.04 -61.30
C THR A 5 30.35 -29.72 -61.17
N THR A 6 31.66 -29.78 -61.39
CA THR A 6 32.52 -28.57 -61.36
C THR A 6 32.54 -27.90 -62.73
N LYS A 7 32.14 -26.66 -62.77
CA LYS A 7 32.10 -25.86 -64.02
C LYS A 7 33.43 -25.21 -64.34
N VAL A 8 34.02 -25.64 -65.43
CA VAL A 8 35.32 -25.12 -65.92
C VAL A 8 35.10 -24.32 -67.17
N LEU A 9 35.44 -23.03 -67.11
CA LEU A 9 35.45 -22.18 -68.31
C LEU A 9 36.87 -22.00 -68.81
N LEU A 10 37.10 -22.30 -70.06
CA LEU A 10 38.36 -21.95 -70.73
C LEU A 10 38.17 -20.73 -71.64
N VAL A 11 39.06 -19.76 -71.53
CA VAL A 11 39.13 -18.60 -72.46
C VAL A 11 40.51 -18.65 -73.17
N ASP A 12 40.50 -18.97 -74.46
CA ASP A 12 41.71 -19.10 -75.29
C ASP A 12 41.32 -18.90 -76.74
N ASP A 13 42.06 -18.04 -77.47
CA ASP A 13 41.77 -17.70 -78.87
C ASP A 13 42.12 -18.86 -79.85
N GLN A 14 42.90 -19.84 -79.39
CA GLN A 14 43.39 -20.94 -80.24
C GLN A 14 42.47 -22.17 -80.15
N ALA A 15 41.75 -22.44 -81.21
CA ALA A 15 40.87 -23.60 -81.30
C ALA A 15 41.58 -24.97 -81.01
N ILE A 16 42.87 -25.07 -81.28
CA ILE A 16 43.66 -26.26 -81.02
C ILE A 16 43.87 -26.50 -79.51
N VAL A 17 44.04 -25.41 -78.73
CA VAL A 17 44.18 -25.46 -77.27
C VAL A 17 42.82 -25.82 -76.65
N ILE A 18 41.76 -25.22 -77.14
CA ILE A 18 40.39 -25.54 -76.67
C ILE A 18 40.06 -27.01 -76.87
N GLU A 19 40.32 -27.54 -78.05
CA GLU A 19 40.02 -28.96 -78.36
C GLU A 19 40.97 -29.90 -77.55
N GLY A 20 42.22 -29.52 -77.37
CA GLY A 20 43.17 -30.25 -76.53
C GLY A 20 42.67 -30.34 -75.06
N MET A 21 42.31 -29.19 -74.47
CA MET A 21 41.80 -29.14 -73.08
C MET A 21 40.47 -29.89 -72.91
N ARG A 22 39.60 -29.78 -73.93
CA ARG A 22 38.31 -30.54 -73.97
C ARG A 22 38.60 -32.05 -73.91
N ARG A 23 39.53 -32.56 -74.72
CA ARG A 23 39.90 -33.99 -74.70
C ARG A 23 40.56 -34.41 -73.41
N MET A 24 41.35 -33.54 -72.76
CA MET A 24 41.96 -33.82 -71.45
C MET A 24 40.91 -33.93 -70.37
N LEU A 25 39.85 -33.12 -70.35
CA LEU A 25 38.81 -33.14 -69.35
C LEU A 25 37.66 -34.13 -69.67
N ALA A 26 37.49 -34.57 -70.90
CA ALA A 26 36.43 -35.51 -71.31
C ALA A 26 36.40 -36.84 -70.54
N PRO A 27 37.52 -37.46 -70.09
CA PRO A 27 37.47 -38.65 -69.25
C PRO A 27 37.02 -38.39 -67.82
N HIS A 28 36.83 -37.15 -67.41
CA HIS A 28 36.50 -36.71 -66.05
C HIS A 28 35.06 -36.17 -65.98
N PRO A 29 34.05 -37.05 -65.75
CA PRO A 29 32.64 -36.67 -65.79
C PRO A 29 32.20 -35.68 -64.68
N GLU A 30 33.04 -35.46 -63.70
CA GLU A 30 32.84 -34.45 -62.65
C GLU A 30 33.03 -32.99 -63.16
N PHE A 31 33.59 -32.78 -64.40
CA PHE A 31 33.77 -31.47 -64.99
C PHE A 31 32.73 -31.18 -66.08
N GLU A 32 32.06 -30.05 -65.98
CA GLU A 32 31.26 -29.43 -67.05
C GLU A 32 32.15 -28.36 -67.69
N PHE A 33 32.52 -28.56 -68.95
CA PHE A 33 33.49 -27.75 -69.65
C PHE A 33 32.82 -26.86 -70.69
N GLU A 34 32.99 -25.55 -70.56
CA GLU A 34 32.64 -24.54 -71.60
C GLU A 34 33.90 -23.82 -72.03
N ALA A 35 33.98 -23.45 -73.29
CA ALA A 35 35.10 -22.70 -73.81
C ALA A 35 34.60 -21.48 -74.62
N GLU A 36 35.34 -20.38 -74.45
CA GLU A 36 35.08 -19.11 -75.19
C GLU A 36 36.35 -18.71 -75.94
N GLN A 37 36.18 -18.54 -77.23
CA GLN A 37 37.29 -18.19 -78.10
C GLN A 37 37.48 -16.66 -78.29
N ASN A 38 36.43 -15.92 -78.09
CA ASN A 38 36.46 -14.46 -78.15
C ASN A 38 36.64 -13.86 -76.76
N PRO A 39 37.81 -13.32 -76.40
CA PRO A 39 38.06 -12.75 -75.09
C PRO A 39 37.17 -11.55 -74.76
N ALA A 40 36.67 -10.80 -75.74
CA ALA A 40 35.81 -9.63 -75.53
C ALA A 40 34.47 -9.97 -74.85
N VAL A 41 33.97 -11.18 -74.99
CA VAL A 41 32.71 -11.65 -74.37
C VAL A 41 32.94 -12.60 -73.21
N ALA A 42 34.17 -12.87 -72.82
CA ALA A 42 34.52 -13.85 -71.81
C ALA A 42 33.88 -13.59 -70.43
N VAL A 43 33.77 -12.30 -70.01
CA VAL A 43 33.12 -11.93 -68.75
C VAL A 43 31.63 -12.19 -68.79
N GLU A 44 30.97 -11.95 -69.95
CA GLU A 44 29.54 -12.22 -70.09
C GLU A 44 29.26 -13.74 -70.07
N VAL A 45 30.08 -14.52 -70.77
CA VAL A 45 30.01 -15.99 -70.73
C VAL A 45 30.24 -16.50 -69.35
N ALA A 46 31.25 -16.00 -68.58
CA ALA A 46 31.50 -16.37 -67.21
C ALA A 46 30.31 -16.05 -66.28
N ARG A 47 29.65 -14.91 -66.48
CA ARG A 47 28.42 -14.55 -65.73
C ARG A 47 27.27 -15.50 -65.98
N ARG A 48 27.07 -15.87 -67.25
CA ARG A 48 26.03 -16.82 -67.66
C ARG A 48 26.31 -18.24 -67.17
N PHE A 49 27.51 -18.74 -67.44
CA PHE A 49 27.93 -20.12 -67.12
C PHE A 49 28.15 -20.33 -65.64
N LYS A 50 28.56 -19.30 -64.92
CA LYS A 50 28.90 -19.35 -63.48
C LYS A 50 29.98 -20.38 -63.17
N PRO A 51 31.15 -20.26 -63.67
CA PRO A 51 32.20 -21.28 -63.52
C PRO A 51 32.68 -21.39 -62.04
N ASP A 52 33.10 -22.60 -61.70
CA ASP A 52 33.81 -22.86 -60.43
C ASP A 52 35.29 -22.54 -60.53
N VAL A 53 35.84 -22.58 -61.75
CA VAL A 53 37.22 -22.20 -62.09
C VAL A 53 37.29 -21.67 -63.49
N ILE A 54 38.13 -20.71 -63.76
CA ILE A 54 38.41 -20.14 -65.09
C ILE A 54 39.85 -20.54 -65.45
N LEU A 55 40.05 -21.12 -66.63
CA LEU A 55 41.34 -21.31 -67.32
C LEU A 55 41.48 -20.17 -68.32
N GLN A 56 42.52 -19.35 -68.19
CA GLN A 56 42.66 -18.09 -68.96
C GLN A 56 43.97 -18.01 -69.71
N ASP A 57 43.93 -17.90 -71.02
CA ASP A 57 45.14 -17.53 -71.76
C ASP A 57 45.58 -16.09 -71.52
N LEU A 58 46.89 -15.86 -71.42
CA LEU A 58 47.47 -14.53 -71.25
C LEU A 58 47.64 -13.76 -72.55
N VAL A 59 47.94 -14.45 -73.63
CA VAL A 59 48.30 -13.83 -74.90
C VAL A 59 47.24 -14.11 -75.94
N MET A 60 46.33 -13.18 -76.08
CA MET A 60 45.21 -13.23 -77.02
C MET A 60 45.19 -12.01 -77.88
N PRO A 61 44.71 -12.08 -79.16
CA PRO A 61 44.52 -10.90 -80.03
C PRO A 61 43.52 -9.95 -79.39
N GLU A 62 43.77 -8.62 -79.55
CA GLU A 62 42.88 -7.52 -79.16
C GLU A 62 42.64 -7.32 -77.67
N VAL A 63 42.82 -8.29 -76.82
CA VAL A 63 42.58 -8.20 -75.41
C VAL A 63 43.75 -8.75 -74.61
N ASP A 64 44.31 -7.94 -73.71
CA ASP A 64 45.33 -8.41 -72.75
C ASP A 64 44.70 -9.32 -71.68
N GLY A 65 45.18 -10.56 -71.57
CA GLY A 65 44.67 -11.53 -70.58
C GLY A 65 44.78 -11.06 -69.16
N PHE A 66 45.72 -10.17 -68.86
CA PHE A 66 45.83 -9.52 -67.53
C PHE A 66 44.73 -8.50 -67.27
N ASP A 67 44.24 -7.81 -68.28
CA ASP A 67 43.12 -6.87 -68.16
C ASP A 67 41.81 -7.65 -67.90
N LEU A 68 41.63 -8.77 -68.59
CA LEU A 68 40.49 -9.64 -68.38
C LEU A 68 40.50 -10.24 -66.96
N LEU A 69 41.67 -10.60 -66.43
CA LEU A 69 41.81 -11.07 -65.07
C LEU A 69 41.36 -10.01 -64.04
N ARG A 70 41.74 -8.73 -64.24
CA ARG A 70 41.31 -7.59 -63.42
C ARG A 70 39.80 -7.40 -63.50
N GLU A 71 39.20 -7.60 -64.64
CA GLU A 71 37.75 -7.46 -64.87
C GLU A 71 36.97 -8.57 -64.13
N TYR A 72 37.43 -9.81 -64.12
CA TYR A 72 36.86 -10.88 -63.30
C TYR A 72 36.84 -10.50 -61.81
N ARG A 73 37.97 -9.96 -61.28
CA ARG A 73 38.09 -9.55 -59.88
C ARG A 73 37.16 -8.37 -59.50
N ARG A 74 36.78 -7.55 -60.46
CA ARG A 74 35.85 -6.41 -60.27
C ARG A 74 34.37 -6.82 -60.49
N THR A 75 34.13 -7.96 -61.09
CA THR A 75 32.81 -8.41 -61.46
C THR A 75 32.14 -9.16 -60.33
N ALA A 76 30.96 -8.69 -59.90
CA ALA A 76 30.18 -9.35 -58.89
C ALA A 76 29.82 -10.82 -59.29
N GLY A 77 30.09 -11.76 -58.39
CA GLY A 77 29.91 -13.18 -58.63
C GLY A 77 31.08 -13.92 -59.30
N LEU A 78 32.02 -13.19 -59.87
CA LEU A 78 33.26 -13.74 -60.43
C LEU A 78 34.50 -13.41 -59.57
N ALA A 79 34.45 -12.40 -58.72
CA ALA A 79 35.56 -11.96 -57.92
C ALA A 79 36.30 -13.04 -57.12
N ASP A 80 35.53 -14.01 -56.60
CA ASP A 80 36.06 -15.14 -55.82
C ASP A 80 36.26 -16.42 -56.64
N VAL A 81 36.02 -16.36 -57.97
CA VAL A 81 36.26 -17.53 -58.85
C VAL A 81 37.73 -17.69 -59.11
N PRO A 82 38.33 -18.84 -58.83
CA PRO A 82 39.76 -19.05 -59.10
C PRO A 82 40.02 -18.97 -60.58
N VAL A 83 41.09 -18.24 -60.95
CA VAL A 83 41.56 -18.10 -62.33
C VAL A 83 42.94 -18.73 -62.41
N ILE A 84 43.08 -19.79 -63.20
CA ILE A 84 44.33 -20.46 -63.54
C ILE A 84 44.79 -19.94 -64.88
N VAL A 85 45.88 -19.27 -64.93
CA VAL A 85 46.43 -18.69 -66.14
C VAL A 85 47.18 -19.75 -66.92
N LEU A 86 46.91 -19.78 -68.23
CA LEU A 86 47.64 -20.64 -69.20
C LEU A 86 48.63 -19.82 -70.03
N SER A 87 49.87 -20.28 -70.22
CA SER A 87 50.86 -19.58 -71.03
C SER A 87 51.76 -20.57 -71.80
N SER A 88 52.20 -20.19 -72.95
CA SER A 88 53.15 -20.94 -73.77
C SER A 88 54.61 -20.83 -73.29
N ARG A 89 54.93 -19.97 -72.31
CA ARG A 89 56.28 -19.66 -71.83
C ARG A 89 56.41 -19.93 -70.34
N GLU A 90 57.51 -20.54 -69.96
CA GLU A 90 57.88 -20.81 -68.55
C GLU A 90 58.76 -19.70 -67.95
N GLU A 91 58.54 -18.47 -68.35
CA GLU A 91 59.34 -17.32 -67.87
C GLU A 91 58.90 -16.91 -66.47
N GLY A 92 59.85 -16.87 -65.51
CA GLY A 92 59.52 -16.54 -64.11
C GLY A 92 58.94 -15.14 -63.94
N ALA A 93 59.29 -14.17 -64.76
CA ALA A 93 58.75 -12.83 -64.73
C ALA A 93 57.24 -12.77 -65.06
N THR A 94 56.82 -13.46 -66.10
CA THR A 94 55.40 -13.55 -66.52
C THR A 94 54.54 -14.24 -65.45
N LYS A 95 55.11 -15.25 -64.79
CA LYS A 95 54.43 -15.97 -63.71
C LYS A 95 54.26 -15.07 -62.46
N ALA A 96 55.26 -14.34 -62.08
CA ALA A 96 55.18 -13.37 -60.95
C ALA A 96 54.12 -12.28 -61.24
N GLU A 97 54.13 -11.71 -62.44
CA GLU A 97 53.15 -10.70 -62.86
C GLU A 97 51.71 -11.24 -62.86
N ALA A 98 51.46 -12.51 -63.28
CA ALA A 98 50.16 -13.12 -63.25
C ALA A 98 49.60 -13.20 -61.81
N PHE A 99 50.41 -13.59 -60.84
CA PHE A 99 49.99 -13.65 -59.43
C PHE A 99 49.75 -12.23 -58.87
N GLU A 100 50.60 -11.25 -59.15
CA GLU A 100 50.43 -9.85 -58.72
C GLU A 100 49.14 -9.23 -59.26
N ARG A 101 48.71 -9.64 -60.45
CA ARG A 101 47.48 -9.17 -61.08
C ARG A 101 46.26 -9.99 -60.71
N GLY A 102 46.39 -10.99 -59.81
CA GLY A 102 45.28 -11.69 -59.19
C GLY A 102 44.98 -13.08 -59.76
N ALA A 103 45.89 -13.73 -60.49
CA ALA A 103 45.76 -15.14 -60.82
C ALA A 103 45.92 -16.00 -59.54
N ASP A 104 45.15 -17.07 -59.46
CA ASP A 104 45.23 -18.01 -58.34
C ASP A 104 46.28 -19.10 -58.63
N ASP A 105 46.55 -19.36 -59.92
CA ASP A 105 47.58 -20.34 -60.34
C ASP A 105 48.04 -20.06 -61.79
N TYR A 106 49.09 -20.74 -62.15
CA TYR A 106 49.71 -20.64 -63.48
C TYR A 106 50.09 -22.03 -64.01
N LEU A 107 49.74 -22.33 -65.27
CA LEU A 107 50.03 -23.57 -65.96
C LEU A 107 50.65 -23.28 -67.32
N VAL A 108 51.55 -24.13 -67.75
CA VAL A 108 52.02 -24.12 -69.15
C VAL A 108 50.92 -24.64 -70.06
N LYS A 109 50.70 -24.07 -71.24
CA LYS A 109 49.72 -24.54 -72.20
C LYS A 109 49.93 -26.00 -72.56
N MET A 110 48.85 -26.76 -72.66
CA MET A 110 48.85 -28.24 -72.84
C MET A 110 49.62 -28.96 -71.74
N PRO A 111 49.23 -28.77 -70.45
CA PRO A 111 49.83 -29.46 -69.32
C PRO A 111 49.57 -30.95 -69.36
N GLU A 112 50.19 -31.73 -68.48
CA GLU A 112 49.79 -33.09 -68.27
C GLU A 112 48.37 -33.14 -67.67
N VAL A 113 47.52 -34.12 -68.10
CA VAL A 113 46.13 -34.22 -67.64
C VAL A 113 46.02 -34.30 -66.12
N VAL A 114 46.96 -35.07 -65.51
CA VAL A 114 46.99 -35.26 -64.05
C VAL A 114 47.25 -33.90 -63.33
N GLU A 115 48.13 -33.07 -63.86
CA GLU A 115 48.41 -31.74 -63.27
C GLU A 115 47.21 -30.81 -63.40
N LEU A 116 46.61 -30.72 -64.61
CA LEU A 116 45.45 -29.88 -64.84
C LEU A 116 44.30 -30.25 -63.88
N VAL A 117 43.93 -31.50 -63.82
CA VAL A 117 42.84 -31.98 -62.93
C VAL A 117 43.15 -31.72 -61.47
N ALA A 118 44.36 -31.97 -61.00
CA ALA A 118 44.76 -31.71 -59.61
C ALA A 118 44.62 -30.22 -59.25
N ARG A 119 45.07 -29.34 -60.11
CA ARG A 119 44.99 -27.87 -59.87
C ARG A 119 43.58 -27.36 -59.86
N ILE A 120 42.75 -27.77 -60.81
CA ILE A 120 41.34 -27.47 -60.82
C ILE A 120 40.69 -27.86 -59.51
N ARG A 121 40.86 -29.12 -59.07
CA ARG A 121 40.28 -29.63 -57.82
C ARG A 121 40.73 -28.83 -56.61
N ILE A 122 42.00 -28.59 -56.43
CA ILE A 122 42.54 -27.85 -55.29
C ILE A 122 41.90 -26.44 -55.20
N HIS A 123 41.86 -25.69 -56.29
CA HIS A 123 41.34 -24.32 -56.29
C HIS A 123 39.79 -24.31 -56.08
N VAL A 124 39.07 -25.24 -56.66
CA VAL A 124 37.62 -25.33 -56.46
C VAL A 124 37.25 -25.74 -55.04
N GLU A 125 37.96 -26.73 -54.45
CA GLU A 125 37.75 -27.17 -53.05
C GLU A 125 38.07 -26.01 -52.10
N ARG A 126 39.19 -25.32 -52.27
CA ARG A 126 39.55 -24.12 -51.48
C ARG A 126 38.44 -23.05 -51.53
N ARG A 127 37.95 -22.73 -52.69
CA ARG A 127 36.84 -21.77 -52.86
C ARG A 127 35.58 -22.24 -52.13
N ARG A 128 35.16 -23.51 -52.29
CA ARG A 128 34.00 -24.08 -51.63
C ARG A 128 34.12 -23.97 -50.11
N SER A 129 35.25 -24.35 -49.56
CA SER A 129 35.50 -24.25 -48.12
C SER A 129 35.43 -22.82 -47.59
N LEU A 130 35.99 -21.88 -48.30
CA LEU A 130 35.93 -20.45 -47.92
C LEU A 130 34.49 -19.92 -47.94
N LEU A 131 33.70 -20.30 -48.94
CA LEU A 131 32.29 -19.88 -49.02
C LEU A 131 31.45 -20.51 -47.94
N GLU A 132 31.67 -21.75 -47.58
CA GLU A 132 31.00 -22.45 -46.48
C GLU A 132 31.34 -21.79 -45.12
N GLN A 133 32.63 -21.47 -44.88
CA GLN A 133 33.05 -20.79 -43.68
C GLN A 133 32.37 -19.37 -43.56
N ARG A 134 32.30 -18.62 -44.65
CA ARG A 134 31.64 -17.30 -44.68
C ARG A 134 30.13 -17.44 -44.37
N ARG A 135 29.46 -18.48 -44.94
CA ARG A 135 28.03 -18.76 -44.65
C ARG A 135 27.81 -19.16 -43.19
N ALA A 136 28.65 -20.02 -42.64
CA ALA A 136 28.55 -20.48 -41.27
C ALA A 136 28.75 -19.30 -40.29
N ARG A 137 29.75 -18.46 -40.55
CA ARG A 137 30.02 -17.25 -39.74
C ARG A 137 28.83 -16.28 -39.74
N ARG A 138 28.23 -15.99 -40.90
CA ARG A 138 27.04 -15.13 -40.97
C ARG A 138 25.89 -15.67 -40.16
N ARG A 139 25.61 -16.98 -40.27
CA ARG A 139 24.54 -17.64 -39.47
C ARG A 139 24.82 -17.55 -37.97
N LEU A 140 26.06 -17.70 -37.56
CA LEU A 140 26.45 -17.54 -36.17
C LEU A 140 26.27 -16.12 -35.66
N GLU A 141 26.66 -15.11 -36.48
CA GLU A 141 26.48 -13.70 -36.14
C GLU A 141 25.01 -13.29 -36.06
N GLU A 142 24.13 -13.88 -36.92
CA GLU A 142 22.68 -13.70 -36.84
C GLU A 142 22.11 -14.33 -35.57
N ALA A 143 22.44 -15.60 -35.30
CA ALA A 143 21.98 -16.30 -34.10
C ALA A 143 22.41 -15.62 -32.80
N ASN A 144 23.65 -15.10 -32.75
CA ASN A 144 24.12 -14.37 -31.58
C ASN A 144 23.35 -13.04 -31.36
N ARG A 145 22.94 -12.35 -32.41
CA ARG A 145 22.10 -11.15 -32.31
C ARG A 145 20.71 -11.50 -31.78
N ASP A 146 20.11 -12.57 -32.24
CA ASP A 146 18.80 -13.02 -31.79
C ASP A 146 18.84 -13.44 -30.30
N ILE A 147 19.89 -14.15 -29.89
CA ILE A 147 20.12 -14.51 -28.47
C ILE A 147 20.26 -13.27 -27.61
N ALA A 148 21.04 -12.27 -28.04
CA ALA A 148 21.21 -11.03 -27.28
C ALA A 148 19.86 -10.30 -27.07
N ARG A 149 19.04 -10.22 -28.12
CA ARG A 149 17.72 -9.59 -28.05
C ARG A 149 16.76 -10.35 -27.12
N LEU A 150 16.77 -11.68 -27.17
CA LEU A 150 15.95 -12.49 -26.28
C LEU A 150 16.38 -12.35 -24.83
N ASN A 151 17.68 -12.28 -24.56
CA ASN A 151 18.18 -12.07 -23.20
C ASN A 151 17.76 -10.71 -22.62
N GLU A 152 17.79 -9.63 -23.42
CA GLU A 152 17.28 -8.32 -22.97
C GLU A 152 15.79 -8.36 -22.63
N GLN A 153 14.99 -9.10 -23.43
CA GLN A 153 13.57 -9.27 -23.13
C GLN A 153 13.34 -10.05 -21.84
N ILE A 154 14.06 -11.15 -21.65
CA ILE A 154 13.96 -11.97 -20.44
C ILE A 154 14.35 -11.17 -19.18
N GLU A 155 15.43 -10.39 -19.22
CA GLU A 155 15.81 -9.58 -18.06
C GLU A 155 14.75 -8.50 -17.74
N SER A 156 14.18 -7.84 -18.75
CA SER A 156 13.09 -6.87 -18.54
C SER A 156 11.83 -7.50 -17.94
N GLU A 157 11.43 -8.68 -18.44
CA GLU A 157 10.30 -9.42 -17.88
C GLU A 157 10.57 -9.89 -16.44
N LYS A 158 11.78 -10.35 -16.16
CA LYS A 158 12.21 -10.79 -14.83
C LYS A 158 12.16 -9.63 -13.83
N GLU A 159 12.67 -8.45 -14.18
CA GLU A 159 12.58 -7.26 -13.31
C GLU A 159 11.11 -6.91 -12.99
N THR A 160 10.24 -6.99 -13.98
CA THR A 160 8.80 -6.72 -13.80
C THR A 160 8.15 -7.73 -12.84
N ILE A 161 8.46 -9.01 -13.00
CA ILE A 161 7.95 -10.09 -12.12
C ILE A 161 8.50 -9.94 -10.70
N GLU A 162 9.79 -9.64 -10.53
CA GLU A 162 10.41 -9.46 -9.22
C GLU A 162 9.80 -8.26 -8.48
N LEU A 163 9.54 -7.15 -9.17
CA LEU A 163 8.89 -5.97 -8.60
C LEU A 163 7.46 -6.28 -8.16
N GLY A 164 6.70 -7.00 -8.99
CA GLY A 164 5.35 -7.48 -8.65
C GLY A 164 5.36 -8.38 -7.40
N ALA A 165 6.26 -9.37 -7.37
CA ALA A 165 6.39 -10.28 -6.23
C ALA A 165 6.81 -9.57 -4.93
N GLN A 166 7.62 -8.52 -4.99
CA GLN A 166 7.97 -7.69 -3.83
C GLN A 166 6.76 -6.92 -3.30
N ARG A 167 5.95 -6.32 -4.19
CA ARG A 167 4.69 -5.66 -3.80
C ARG A 167 3.75 -6.62 -3.09
N ASP A 168 3.52 -7.79 -3.64
CA ASP A 168 2.60 -8.78 -3.06
C ASP A 168 3.06 -9.26 -1.68
N ARG A 169 4.37 -9.48 -1.51
CA ARG A 169 4.96 -9.82 -0.21
C ARG A 169 4.76 -8.71 0.82
N ALA A 170 4.95 -7.44 0.45
CA ALA A 170 4.73 -6.31 1.32
C ALA A 170 3.25 -6.18 1.73
N ARG A 171 2.32 -6.36 0.78
CA ARG A 171 0.86 -6.37 1.02
C ARG A 171 0.44 -7.47 1.99
N LEU A 172 0.90 -8.71 1.78
CA LEU A 172 0.64 -9.84 2.67
C LEU A 172 1.23 -9.63 4.07
N ALA A 173 2.44 -9.08 4.16
CA ALA A 173 3.07 -8.77 5.44
C ALA A 173 2.27 -7.72 6.22
N ALA A 174 1.77 -6.66 5.57
CA ALA A 174 0.93 -5.65 6.19
C ALA A 174 -0.36 -6.25 6.77
N ILE A 175 -1.09 -7.04 5.98
CA ILE A 175 -2.33 -7.71 6.42
C ILE A 175 -2.06 -8.65 7.59
N THR A 176 -0.99 -9.45 7.52
CA THR A 176 -0.64 -10.42 8.58
C THR A 176 -0.26 -9.71 9.88
N THR A 177 0.54 -8.64 9.79
CA THR A 177 0.96 -7.85 10.95
C THR A 177 -0.23 -7.19 11.63
N LEU A 178 -1.12 -6.55 10.86
CA LEU A 178 -2.34 -5.94 11.38
C LEU A 178 -3.28 -6.98 11.99
N GLY A 179 -3.40 -8.17 11.40
CA GLY A 179 -4.17 -9.28 11.97
C GLY A 179 -3.64 -9.74 13.34
N ALA A 180 -2.31 -9.74 13.53
CA ALA A 180 -1.69 -10.00 14.82
C ALA A 180 -1.89 -8.83 15.81
N ASP A 181 -1.82 -7.61 15.31
CA ASP A 181 -2.00 -6.38 16.09
C ASP A 181 -3.44 -6.22 16.62
N LEU A 182 -4.46 -6.75 15.93
CA LEU A 182 -5.85 -6.80 16.44
C LEU A 182 -5.95 -7.38 17.87
N ASN A 183 -5.05 -8.29 18.23
CA ASN A 183 -5.03 -8.91 19.57
C ASN A 183 -4.13 -8.16 20.57
N ARG A 184 -3.25 -7.28 20.10
CA ARG A 184 -2.27 -6.55 20.93
C ARG A 184 -2.71 -5.12 21.25
N TYR A 185 -3.35 -4.45 20.29
CA TYR A 185 -3.80 -3.07 20.49
C TYR A 185 -5.06 -3.06 21.36
N GLN A 186 -4.96 -2.32 22.45
CA GLN A 186 -6.06 -2.02 23.35
C GLN A 186 -6.78 -0.73 22.96
N ASP A 187 -6.09 0.14 22.25
CA ASP A 187 -6.61 1.37 21.70
C ASP A 187 -7.09 1.15 20.26
N PHE A 188 -8.41 1.09 20.08
CA PHE A 188 -9.04 0.79 18.80
C PHE A 188 -9.06 1.96 17.82
N GLU A 189 -9.04 3.19 18.31
CA GLU A 189 -8.94 4.38 17.48
C GLU A 189 -7.59 4.38 16.75
N LEU A 190 -6.50 4.17 17.50
CA LEU A 190 -5.16 4.04 16.93
C LEU A 190 -5.04 2.86 15.97
N LEU A 191 -5.75 1.75 16.24
CA LEU A 191 -5.76 0.59 15.35
C LEU A 191 -6.48 0.90 14.03
N LEU A 192 -7.61 1.62 14.05
CA LEU A 192 -8.34 2.01 12.84
C LEU A 192 -7.51 2.99 11.99
N ASP A 193 -6.83 3.95 12.62
CA ASP A 193 -5.90 4.85 11.92
C ASP A 193 -4.76 4.08 11.24
N ARG A 194 -4.22 3.08 11.91
CA ARG A 194 -3.17 2.23 11.34
C ARG A 194 -3.68 1.36 10.21
N ILE A 195 -4.87 0.77 10.34
CA ILE A 195 -5.53 0.01 9.27
C ILE A 195 -5.72 0.90 8.04
N LEU A 196 -6.20 2.13 8.25
CA LEU A 196 -6.38 3.11 7.18
C LEU A 196 -5.06 3.46 6.50
N LEU A 197 -4.01 3.72 7.28
CA LEU A 197 -2.67 4.03 6.77
C LEU A 197 -2.09 2.89 5.91
N GLU A 198 -2.17 1.66 6.40
CA GLU A 198 -1.64 0.51 5.66
C GLU A 198 -2.50 0.19 4.42
N ALA A 199 -3.82 0.36 4.49
CA ALA A 199 -4.70 0.24 3.33
C ALA A 199 -4.34 1.26 2.24
N ARG A 200 -4.11 2.52 2.61
CA ARG A 200 -3.65 3.57 1.69
C ARG A 200 -2.31 3.20 1.03
N LYS A 201 -1.32 2.78 1.81
CA LYS A 201 0.01 2.38 1.31
C LYS A 201 -0.06 1.20 0.33
N CYS A 202 -0.94 0.23 0.57
CA CYS A 202 -1.09 -0.94 -0.30
C CYS A 202 -1.57 -0.57 -1.72
N CYS A 203 -2.35 0.50 -1.86
CA CYS A 203 -2.88 0.98 -3.13
C CYS A 203 -2.25 2.30 -3.57
N ASP A 204 -1.20 2.76 -2.86
CA ASP A 204 -0.56 4.06 -3.08
C ASP A 204 -1.60 5.21 -3.10
N ALA A 205 -2.61 5.12 -2.22
CA ALA A 205 -3.70 6.08 -2.18
C ALA A 205 -3.32 7.32 -1.37
N GLU A 206 -3.52 8.49 -1.95
CA GLU A 206 -3.16 9.80 -1.41
C GLU A 206 -3.98 10.18 -0.17
N ALA A 207 -5.24 9.77 -0.15
CA ALA A 207 -6.15 10.03 0.95
C ALA A 207 -7.03 8.81 1.29
N GLY A 208 -7.56 8.81 2.52
CA GLY A 208 -8.50 7.80 2.96
C GLY A 208 -9.31 8.25 4.17
N ALA A 209 -10.45 7.60 4.37
CA ALA A 209 -11.35 7.83 5.49
C ALA A 209 -12.06 6.56 5.93
N ILE A 210 -12.33 6.45 7.24
CA ILE A 210 -13.22 5.42 7.80
C ILE A 210 -14.44 6.15 8.40
N PHE A 211 -15.60 5.74 7.93
CA PHE A 211 -16.90 6.19 8.43
C PHE A 211 -17.53 5.09 9.28
N THR A 212 -18.12 5.47 10.41
CA THR A 212 -18.90 4.56 11.27
C THR A 212 -20.36 4.96 11.29
N ILE A 213 -21.26 3.98 11.42
CA ILE A 213 -22.70 4.23 11.50
C ILE A 213 -23.11 4.36 12.97
N ALA A 214 -23.66 5.52 13.33
CA ALA A 214 -24.20 5.83 14.66
C ALA A 214 -25.67 6.24 14.55
N GLY A 215 -26.58 5.29 14.75
CA GLY A 215 -28.01 5.52 14.53
C GLY A 215 -28.33 5.84 13.06
N GLU A 216 -28.92 7.01 12.80
CA GLU A 216 -29.23 7.52 11.46
C GLU A 216 -28.14 8.45 10.90
N GLN A 217 -26.95 8.41 11.49
CA GLN A 217 -25.84 9.27 11.08
C GLN A 217 -24.64 8.43 10.65
N LEU A 218 -23.88 8.98 9.73
CA LEU A 218 -22.58 8.49 9.28
C LEU A 218 -21.51 9.44 9.85
N GLU A 219 -20.75 8.95 10.82
CA GLU A 219 -19.67 9.70 11.48
C GLU A 219 -18.33 9.38 10.83
N CYS A 220 -17.60 10.40 10.44
CA CYS A 220 -16.23 10.26 9.96
C CYS A 220 -15.27 10.56 11.11
N ASN A 221 -14.62 9.54 11.64
CA ASN A 221 -13.74 9.65 12.80
C ASN A 221 -12.26 9.53 12.41
N HIS A 222 -11.95 8.93 11.25
CA HIS A 222 -10.59 8.67 10.79
C HIS A 222 -10.43 9.20 9.38
N ILE A 223 -9.57 10.21 9.21
CA ILE A 223 -9.24 10.82 7.91
C ILE A 223 -7.72 10.99 7.83
N GLN A 224 -7.15 10.61 6.69
CA GLN A 224 -5.74 10.80 6.37
C GLN A 224 -5.62 11.36 4.95
N ASN A 225 -4.77 12.38 4.77
CA ASN A 225 -4.51 12.98 3.47
C ASN A 225 -3.10 13.58 3.42
N ASP A 226 -2.20 13.00 2.63
CA ASP A 226 -0.79 13.39 2.56
C ASP A 226 -0.57 14.81 2.01
N LYS A 227 -1.51 15.35 1.24
CA LYS A 227 -1.42 16.72 0.67
C LYS A 227 -1.89 17.81 1.62
N VAL A 228 -2.70 17.46 2.61
CA VAL A 228 -3.34 18.44 3.51
C VAL A 228 -2.68 18.45 4.88
N GLU A 229 -2.05 17.38 5.33
CA GLU A 229 -1.35 17.25 6.62
C GLU A 229 -0.14 18.18 6.82
N GLY A 230 0.15 19.10 5.92
CA GLY A 230 1.22 20.09 6.08
C GLY A 230 0.76 21.54 6.12
N ARG A 231 -0.53 21.81 5.98
CA ARG A 231 -1.08 23.19 5.97
C ARG A 231 -1.77 23.47 7.28
N GLY A 232 -1.04 24.05 8.21
CA GLY A 232 -1.32 24.28 9.63
C GLY A 232 -2.64 24.93 10.08
N ASP A 233 -3.65 25.05 9.23
CA ASP A 233 -4.92 25.72 9.56
C ASP A 233 -6.20 24.89 9.36
N ILE A 234 -6.10 23.66 8.87
CA ILE A 234 -7.28 22.80 8.72
C ILE A 234 -7.05 21.55 9.56
N SER A 235 -7.46 21.61 10.82
CA SER A 235 -7.59 20.42 11.66
C SER A 235 -8.66 19.51 11.05
N PHE A 236 -8.24 18.44 10.35
CA PHE A 236 -9.11 17.34 9.89
C PHE A 236 -9.66 16.51 11.07
N THR A 237 -9.37 16.88 12.30
CA THR A 237 -9.79 16.22 13.54
C THR A 237 -11.25 16.47 13.93
N HIS A 238 -12.00 17.23 13.16
CA HIS A 238 -13.43 17.38 13.48
C HIS A 238 -14.21 16.14 13.08
N ARG A 239 -14.71 15.44 14.07
CA ARG A 239 -15.76 14.42 13.90
C ARG A 239 -16.84 15.00 13.01
N MET A 240 -16.94 14.50 11.79
CA MET A 240 -17.96 14.93 10.85
C MET A 240 -19.12 13.96 10.92
N SER A 241 -20.26 14.45 11.34
CA SER A 241 -21.50 13.68 11.30
C SER A 241 -22.37 14.15 10.15
N ARG A 242 -22.88 13.20 9.37
CA ARG A 242 -23.84 13.43 8.27
C ARG A 242 -25.02 12.50 8.44
N ALA A 243 -26.19 12.96 7.97
CA ALA A 243 -27.31 12.05 7.84
C ALA A 243 -26.95 10.86 6.93
N LEU A 244 -27.36 9.68 7.32
CA LEU A 244 -27.23 8.47 6.52
C LEU A 244 -28.20 8.55 5.35
N SER A 245 -27.72 8.88 4.15
CA SER A 245 -28.57 9.09 2.96
C SER A 245 -27.89 8.54 1.72
N LEU A 246 -28.68 8.29 0.67
CA LEU A 246 -28.17 7.87 -0.64
C LEU A 246 -27.50 9.01 -1.41
N GLU A 247 -27.56 10.24 -0.94
CA GLU A 247 -27.01 11.41 -1.63
C GLU A 247 -25.46 11.41 -1.69
N SER A 248 -24.80 10.64 -0.86
CA SER A 248 -23.34 10.57 -0.84
C SER A 248 -22.82 9.17 -1.17
N VAL A 249 -21.62 9.08 -1.78
CA VAL A 249 -20.98 7.78 -2.08
C VAL A 249 -20.86 6.91 -0.82
N ALA A 250 -20.35 7.46 0.29
CA ALA A 250 -20.22 6.71 1.54
C ALA A 250 -21.60 6.29 2.10
N GLY A 251 -22.61 7.17 2.03
CA GLY A 251 -23.98 6.85 2.46
C GLY A 251 -24.61 5.75 1.61
N THR A 252 -24.44 5.80 0.30
CA THR A 252 -24.94 4.76 -0.61
C THR A 252 -24.28 3.41 -0.33
N VAL A 253 -22.96 3.36 -0.11
CA VAL A 253 -22.26 2.14 0.29
C VAL A 253 -22.77 1.63 1.65
N ALA A 254 -22.96 2.52 2.62
CA ALA A 254 -23.48 2.17 3.95
C ALA A 254 -24.89 1.57 3.91
N LEU A 255 -25.78 2.11 3.06
CA LEU A 255 -27.16 1.66 2.96
C LEU A 255 -27.32 0.42 2.06
N THR A 256 -26.59 0.37 0.94
CA THR A 256 -26.73 -0.73 -0.04
C THR A 256 -25.81 -1.91 0.26
N GLY A 257 -24.72 -1.67 0.97
CA GLY A 257 -23.65 -2.65 1.18
C GLY A 257 -22.93 -3.05 -0.09
N ARG A 258 -23.02 -2.28 -1.17
CA ARG A 258 -22.30 -2.51 -2.43
C ARG A 258 -21.07 -1.62 -2.48
N ALA A 259 -19.94 -2.21 -2.86
CA ALA A 259 -18.74 -1.44 -3.15
C ALA A 259 -18.98 -0.47 -4.32
N ILE A 260 -18.44 0.73 -4.23
CA ILE A 260 -18.47 1.73 -5.30
C ILE A 260 -17.04 2.10 -5.65
N ARG A 261 -16.72 2.00 -6.94
CA ARG A 261 -15.46 2.44 -7.53
C ARG A 261 -15.76 3.39 -8.68
N VAL A 262 -15.18 4.58 -8.64
CA VAL A 262 -15.33 5.60 -9.69
C VAL A 262 -13.95 6.14 -10.10
N GLU A 263 -13.81 6.45 -11.38
CA GLU A 263 -12.58 7.01 -11.95
C GLU A 263 -12.48 8.53 -11.76
N ASP A 264 -13.63 9.20 -11.67
CA ASP A 264 -13.72 10.63 -11.33
C ASP A 264 -14.92 10.88 -10.41
N ALA A 265 -14.61 11.27 -9.17
CA ALA A 265 -15.63 11.57 -8.16
C ALA A 265 -16.51 12.78 -8.52
N TYR A 266 -16.05 13.65 -9.44
CA TYR A 266 -16.81 14.79 -9.93
C TYR A 266 -17.71 14.44 -11.12
N SER A 267 -17.57 13.22 -11.67
CA SER A 267 -18.31 12.70 -12.82
C SER A 267 -18.84 11.29 -12.53
N ILE A 268 -19.57 11.13 -11.42
CA ILE A 268 -20.13 9.84 -11.02
C ILE A 268 -21.21 9.42 -12.03
N PRO A 269 -21.17 8.15 -12.51
CA PRO A 269 -22.20 7.62 -13.41
C PRO A 269 -23.60 7.72 -12.80
N PRO A 270 -24.62 8.18 -13.55
CA PRO A 270 -25.98 8.36 -13.05
C PRO A 270 -26.62 7.08 -12.48
N GLU A 271 -26.15 5.91 -12.93
CA GLU A 271 -26.63 4.60 -12.49
C GLU A 271 -26.33 4.32 -11.00
N LEU A 272 -25.37 5.04 -10.41
CA LEU A 272 -25.01 4.89 -9.00
C LEU A 272 -25.90 5.70 -8.06
N ASP A 273 -26.74 6.59 -8.59
CA ASP A 273 -27.74 7.41 -7.85
C ASP A 273 -27.15 8.08 -6.59
N CYS A 274 -25.92 8.55 -6.69
CA CYS A 274 -25.23 9.26 -5.61
C CYS A 274 -24.35 10.39 -6.17
N SER A 275 -23.91 11.29 -5.30
CA SER A 275 -23.04 12.41 -5.66
C SER A 275 -21.82 12.49 -4.74
N TYR A 276 -20.85 13.29 -5.13
CA TYR A 276 -19.69 13.63 -4.31
C TYR A 276 -19.73 15.10 -3.92
N ASP A 277 -19.50 15.38 -2.63
CA ASP A 277 -19.48 16.75 -2.10
C ASP A 277 -18.13 17.43 -2.44
N THR A 278 -18.12 18.15 -3.55
CA THR A 278 -16.94 18.89 -4.03
C THR A 278 -16.59 20.12 -3.18
N GLY A 279 -17.53 20.59 -2.34
CA GLY A 279 -17.31 21.77 -1.50
C GLY A 279 -16.17 21.61 -0.51
N ARG A 280 -15.91 20.38 -0.06
CA ARG A 280 -14.80 20.06 0.85
C ARG A 280 -13.47 20.08 0.16
N ASP A 281 -13.39 19.51 -1.00
CA ASP A 281 -12.18 19.52 -1.81
C ASP A 281 -11.75 20.96 -2.09
N LEU A 282 -12.72 21.82 -2.44
CA LEU A 282 -12.49 23.25 -2.66
C LEU A 282 -12.00 23.95 -1.41
N ALA A 283 -12.59 23.66 -0.25
CA ALA A 283 -12.17 24.26 1.03
C ALA A 283 -10.76 23.80 1.45
N ALA A 284 -10.39 22.56 1.14
CA ALA A 284 -9.09 21.98 1.45
C ALA A 284 -8.01 22.29 0.40
N GLY A 285 -8.38 22.87 -0.77
CA GLY A 285 -7.50 23.03 -1.90
C GLY A 285 -6.99 21.69 -2.45
N TYR A 286 -7.84 20.67 -2.41
CA TYR A 286 -7.59 19.30 -2.82
C TYR A 286 -8.63 18.88 -3.88
N ARG A 287 -8.30 17.93 -4.73
CA ARG A 287 -9.24 17.34 -5.68
C ARG A 287 -9.27 15.83 -5.57
N THR A 288 -10.40 15.29 -5.21
CA THR A 288 -10.67 13.85 -5.29
C THR A 288 -11.01 13.48 -6.73
N LYS A 289 -10.19 12.64 -7.34
CA LYS A 289 -10.39 12.08 -8.67
C LYS A 289 -10.96 10.67 -8.55
N ALA A 290 -10.12 9.67 -8.51
CA ALA A 290 -10.56 8.30 -8.34
C ALA A 290 -10.94 7.99 -6.89
N LEU A 291 -12.01 7.22 -6.71
CA LEU A 291 -12.55 6.87 -5.41
C LEU A 291 -12.90 5.38 -5.35
N LEU A 292 -12.50 4.72 -4.26
CA LEU A 292 -12.90 3.37 -3.90
C LEU A 292 -13.55 3.39 -2.53
N SER A 293 -14.80 2.92 -2.43
CA SER A 293 -15.57 2.90 -1.18
C SER A 293 -16.11 1.49 -0.94
N LEU A 294 -15.77 0.92 0.21
CA LEU A 294 -16.09 -0.45 0.59
C LEU A 294 -16.90 -0.49 1.89
N PRO A 295 -17.93 -1.36 1.99
CA PRO A 295 -18.71 -1.51 3.20
C PRO A 295 -17.90 -2.27 4.27
N LEU A 296 -17.95 -1.79 5.50
CA LEU A 296 -17.46 -2.50 6.69
C LEU A 296 -18.56 -3.46 7.14
N ARG A 297 -18.53 -4.68 6.60
CA ARG A 297 -19.58 -5.67 6.75
C ARG A 297 -19.23 -6.73 7.78
N THR A 298 -20.10 -6.93 8.76
CA THR A 298 -20.00 -8.00 9.76
C THR A 298 -20.31 -9.37 9.16
N ARG A 299 -19.99 -10.45 9.90
CA ARG A 299 -20.28 -11.83 9.47
C ARG A 299 -21.77 -12.12 9.31
N ASP A 300 -22.62 -11.46 10.11
CA ASP A 300 -24.08 -11.55 10.03
C ASP A 300 -24.69 -10.63 8.95
N GLY A 301 -23.86 -9.97 8.14
CA GLY A 301 -24.27 -9.18 6.99
C GLY A 301 -24.60 -7.71 7.29
N LYS A 302 -24.52 -7.27 8.55
CA LYS A 302 -24.77 -5.87 8.91
C LYS A 302 -23.62 -4.97 8.48
N ILE A 303 -23.94 -3.76 8.04
CA ILE A 303 -22.93 -2.74 7.74
C ILE A 303 -22.69 -1.89 8.98
N ARG A 304 -21.43 -1.76 9.38
CA ARG A 304 -21.00 -0.96 10.53
C ARG A 304 -20.39 0.37 10.14
N GLY A 305 -20.00 0.50 8.86
CA GLY A 305 -19.36 1.70 8.36
C GLY A 305 -18.91 1.54 6.92
N VAL A 306 -18.04 2.44 6.48
CA VAL A 306 -17.47 2.48 5.13
C VAL A 306 -15.99 2.82 5.22
N LEU A 307 -15.15 2.08 4.51
CA LEU A 307 -13.76 2.43 4.24
C LEU A 307 -13.69 3.06 2.85
N GLN A 308 -13.14 4.26 2.76
CA GLN A 308 -13.02 5.01 1.52
C GLN A 308 -11.57 5.41 1.28
N LEU A 309 -11.07 5.18 0.05
CA LEU A 309 -9.75 5.59 -0.40
C LEU A 309 -9.87 6.45 -1.65
N ALA A 310 -8.93 7.39 -1.81
CA ALA A 310 -8.94 8.34 -2.92
C ALA A 310 -7.55 8.49 -3.56
N ASN A 311 -7.52 8.71 -4.87
CA ASN A 311 -6.37 9.07 -5.69
C ASN A 311 -5.20 8.07 -5.59
N PRO A 312 -5.30 6.85 -6.17
CA PRO A 312 -4.19 5.91 -6.25
C PRO A 312 -3.09 6.50 -7.14
N GLY A 313 -1.82 6.46 -6.67
CA GLY A 313 -0.67 7.07 -7.35
C GLY A 313 -0.65 8.61 -7.32
N GLY A 314 -1.57 9.24 -6.56
CA GLY A 314 -1.70 10.69 -6.43
C GLY A 314 -2.61 11.34 -7.47
N GLU A 315 -2.98 12.61 -7.21
CA GLU A 315 -3.93 13.39 -8.04
C GLU A 315 -3.48 13.51 -9.50
N ASP A 316 -2.18 13.68 -9.73
CA ASP A 316 -1.62 13.89 -11.06
C ASP A 316 -1.45 12.61 -11.88
N ALA A 317 -1.48 11.43 -11.23
CA ALA A 317 -1.22 10.15 -11.89
C ALA A 317 -2.34 9.72 -12.84
N GLY A 318 -3.58 10.20 -12.62
CA GLY A 318 -4.74 9.85 -13.45
C GLY A 318 -5.07 8.35 -13.46
N ILE A 319 -4.64 7.63 -12.43
CA ILE A 319 -4.79 6.19 -12.27
C ILE A 319 -6.11 5.90 -11.54
N ALA A 320 -6.86 4.92 -11.99
CA ALA A 320 -8.05 4.42 -11.29
C ALA A 320 -7.70 3.21 -10.41
N PHE A 321 -8.48 2.96 -9.37
CA PHE A 321 -8.37 1.73 -8.59
C PHE A 321 -8.67 0.50 -9.46
N THR A 322 -7.90 -0.55 -9.29
CA THR A 322 -8.04 -1.83 -10.01
C THR A 322 -8.93 -2.83 -9.23
N ASP A 323 -9.29 -3.94 -9.88
CA ASP A 323 -9.98 -5.06 -9.19
C ASP A 323 -9.08 -5.68 -8.11
N GLU A 324 -7.77 -5.72 -8.34
CA GLU A 324 -6.80 -6.19 -7.36
C GLU A 324 -6.73 -5.29 -6.13
N ASP A 325 -6.72 -3.97 -6.32
CA ASP A 325 -6.78 -3.02 -5.21
C ASP A 325 -8.05 -3.22 -4.39
N GLN A 326 -9.20 -3.39 -5.03
CA GLN A 326 -10.45 -3.65 -4.33
C GLN A 326 -10.37 -4.92 -3.48
N GLN A 327 -9.87 -6.03 -4.03
CA GLN A 327 -9.71 -7.30 -3.29
C GLN A 327 -8.82 -7.14 -2.06
N ILE A 328 -7.71 -6.41 -2.20
CA ILE A 328 -6.79 -6.14 -1.09
C ILE A 328 -7.49 -5.29 -0.02
N ILE A 329 -8.17 -4.22 -0.41
CA ILE A 329 -8.84 -3.33 0.54
C ILE A 329 -10.04 -4.00 1.21
N GLU A 330 -10.68 -5.00 0.59
CA GLU A 330 -11.68 -5.83 1.25
C GLU A 330 -11.14 -6.56 2.50
N HIS A 331 -9.86 -6.98 2.49
CA HIS A 331 -9.23 -7.55 3.69
C HIS A 331 -9.06 -6.50 4.79
N PHE A 332 -8.62 -5.29 4.46
CA PHE A 332 -8.52 -4.19 5.43
C PHE A 332 -9.88 -3.77 5.97
N ALA A 333 -10.91 -3.73 5.12
CA ALA A 333 -12.29 -3.48 5.54
C ALA A 333 -12.77 -4.56 6.52
N GLY A 334 -12.40 -5.83 6.31
CA GLY A 334 -12.66 -6.92 7.25
C GLY A 334 -11.99 -6.69 8.62
N LEU A 335 -10.71 -6.30 8.63
CA LEU A 335 -9.97 -5.99 9.87
C LEU A 335 -10.59 -4.79 10.61
N ALA A 336 -10.92 -3.72 9.91
CA ALA A 336 -11.60 -2.56 10.47
C ALA A 336 -12.96 -2.92 11.06
N THR A 337 -13.72 -3.78 10.38
CA THR A 337 -15.02 -4.26 10.88
C THR A 337 -14.87 -5.00 12.21
N VAL A 338 -13.88 -5.90 12.33
CA VAL A 338 -13.61 -6.63 13.57
C VAL A 338 -13.23 -5.69 14.72
N ALA A 339 -12.39 -4.67 14.43
CA ALA A 339 -12.00 -3.65 15.40
C ALA A 339 -13.24 -2.89 15.91
N ILE A 340 -14.09 -2.40 15.01
CA ILE A 340 -15.32 -1.66 15.34
C ILE A 340 -16.29 -2.54 16.14
N GLU A 341 -16.50 -3.79 15.76
CA GLU A 341 -17.39 -4.70 16.49
C GLU A 341 -16.90 -4.96 17.92
N ARG A 342 -15.60 -5.17 18.09
CA ARG A 342 -14.98 -5.38 19.40
C ARG A 342 -15.21 -4.16 20.31
N THR A 343 -14.99 -2.95 19.81
CA THR A 343 -15.23 -1.70 20.53
C THR A 343 -16.71 -1.57 20.94
N ALA A 344 -17.61 -1.80 19.98
CA ALA A 344 -19.05 -1.73 20.23
C ALA A 344 -19.50 -2.77 21.28
N MET A 345 -18.92 -3.99 21.23
CA MET A 345 -19.22 -5.04 22.21
C MET A 345 -18.72 -4.68 23.60
N THR A 346 -17.50 -4.19 23.72
CA THR A 346 -16.93 -3.75 25.02
C THR A 346 -17.78 -2.62 25.61
N ARG A 347 -18.13 -1.62 24.82
CA ARG A 347 -19.00 -0.52 25.24
C ARG A 347 -20.38 -1.01 25.68
N ALA A 348 -20.97 -1.96 24.95
CA ALA A 348 -22.26 -2.55 25.32
C ALA A 348 -22.18 -3.35 26.64
N LEU A 349 -21.06 -4.04 26.90
CA LEU A 349 -20.84 -4.73 28.19
C LEU A 349 -20.74 -3.74 29.34
N VAL A 350 -19.96 -2.65 29.18
CA VAL A 350 -19.84 -1.59 30.19
C VAL A 350 -21.22 -0.97 30.47
N MET A 351 -21.98 -0.64 29.43
CA MET A 351 -23.34 -0.08 29.60
C MET A 351 -24.29 -1.04 30.33
N ARG A 352 -24.17 -2.35 30.09
CA ARG A 352 -24.97 -3.35 30.83
C ARG A 352 -24.53 -3.45 32.29
N MET A 353 -23.23 -3.35 32.58
CA MET A 353 -22.74 -3.31 33.96
C MET A 353 -23.29 -2.09 34.72
N ILE A 354 -23.29 -0.93 34.09
CA ILE A 354 -23.91 0.29 34.64
C ILE A 354 -25.40 0.07 34.89
N ALA A 355 -26.14 -0.43 33.90
CA ALA A 355 -27.57 -0.69 34.06
C ALA A 355 -27.87 -1.72 35.21
N MET A 356 -26.99 -2.71 35.42
CA MET A 356 -27.11 -3.64 36.53
C MET A 356 -26.88 -2.97 37.90
N ALA A 357 -25.90 -2.07 37.98
CA ALA A 357 -25.65 -1.29 39.20
C ALA A 357 -26.83 -0.35 39.51
N GLU A 358 -27.41 0.30 38.52
CA GLU A 358 -28.58 1.19 38.63
C GLU A 358 -29.84 0.45 39.14
N VAL A 359 -30.11 -0.76 38.66
CA VAL A 359 -31.26 -1.57 39.16
C VAL A 359 -31.18 -1.82 40.65
N ARG A 360 -29.95 -1.87 41.19
CA ARG A 360 -29.73 -2.11 42.61
C ARG A 360 -29.85 -0.85 43.48
N ASP A 361 -29.38 0.29 42.98
CA ASP A 361 -29.48 1.59 43.63
C ASP A 361 -30.52 2.51 42.95
N PRO A 362 -31.75 2.57 43.47
CA PRO A 362 -32.81 3.39 42.87
C PRO A 362 -32.55 4.91 43.00
N THR A 363 -31.52 5.32 43.74
CA THR A 363 -31.13 6.75 43.85
C THR A 363 -30.23 7.21 42.72
N GLU A 364 -29.61 6.26 42.03
CA GLU A 364 -28.83 6.51 40.80
C GLU A 364 -29.64 6.15 39.57
N THR A 365 -30.05 7.16 38.85
CA THR A 365 -30.76 6.97 37.58
C THR A 365 -29.78 7.00 36.43
N GLY A 366 -30.04 6.25 35.34
CA GLY A 366 -29.20 6.27 34.13
C GLY A 366 -28.96 7.65 33.55
N THR A 367 -29.87 8.57 33.82
CA THR A 367 -29.74 9.98 33.47
C THR A 367 -28.68 10.70 34.31
N HIS A 368 -28.53 10.35 35.60
CA HIS A 368 -27.48 10.88 36.48
C HIS A 368 -26.10 10.54 35.95
N VAL A 369 -25.84 9.27 35.71
CA VAL A 369 -24.52 8.77 35.22
C VAL A 369 -24.15 9.43 33.87
N GLN A 370 -25.15 9.58 32.98
CA GLN A 370 -24.96 10.25 31.69
C GLN A 370 -24.63 11.76 31.87
N ARG A 371 -25.26 12.43 32.82
CA ARG A 371 -25.00 13.86 33.10
C ARG A 371 -23.61 14.03 33.70
N VAL A 372 -23.26 13.25 34.73
CA VAL A 372 -21.91 13.28 35.35
C VAL A 372 -20.82 13.08 34.29
N ALA A 373 -20.98 12.06 33.43
CA ALA A 373 -20.06 11.84 32.31
C ALA A 373 -19.99 13.02 31.33
N GLY A 374 -21.15 13.62 31.03
CA GLY A 374 -21.21 14.79 30.16
C GLY A 374 -20.51 16.02 30.76
N TYR A 375 -20.76 16.31 32.02
CA TYR A 375 -20.09 17.42 32.73
C TYR A 375 -18.58 17.19 32.81
N SER A 376 -18.17 15.96 33.15
CA SER A 376 -16.75 15.60 33.22
C SER A 376 -16.02 15.83 31.90
N THR A 377 -16.68 15.54 30.75
CA THR A 377 -16.08 15.80 29.44
C THR A 377 -15.95 17.29 29.15
N VAL A 378 -16.96 18.10 29.50
CA VAL A 378 -16.86 19.58 29.33
C VAL A 378 -15.73 20.17 30.17
N LEU A 379 -15.62 19.74 31.45
CA LEU A 379 -14.57 20.22 32.34
C LEU A 379 -13.18 19.81 31.85
N TYR A 380 -13.02 18.58 31.41
CA TYR A 380 -11.73 18.09 30.91
C TYR A 380 -11.34 18.78 29.59
N ASP A 381 -12.25 18.96 28.65
CA ASP A 381 -11.96 19.64 27.38
C ASP A 381 -11.45 21.06 27.61
N ALA A 382 -12.06 21.78 28.56
CA ALA A 382 -11.64 23.15 28.92
C ALA A 382 -10.30 23.17 29.66
N TRP A 383 -10.09 22.24 30.60
CA TRP A 383 -8.81 22.08 31.30
C TRP A 383 -7.68 21.72 30.32
N ALA A 384 -7.90 20.73 29.44
CA ALA A 384 -6.92 20.30 28.47
C ALA A 384 -6.54 21.42 27.48
N HIS A 385 -7.51 22.23 27.05
CA HIS A 385 -7.26 23.39 26.22
C HIS A 385 -6.38 24.44 26.95
N ARG A 386 -6.69 24.72 28.24
CA ARG A 386 -5.93 25.66 29.08
C ARG A 386 -4.48 25.20 29.30
N HIS A 387 -4.26 23.89 29.39
CA HIS A 387 -2.95 23.28 29.60
C HIS A 387 -2.21 22.88 28.30
N GLY A 388 -2.74 23.22 27.13
CA GLY A 388 -2.08 22.96 25.85
C GLY A 388 -1.94 21.48 25.49
N VAL A 389 -2.84 20.61 25.98
CA VAL A 389 -2.88 19.19 25.63
C VAL A 389 -3.21 19.06 24.16
N SER A 390 -2.47 18.22 23.45
CA SER A 390 -2.70 17.98 22.02
C SER A 390 -4.12 17.46 21.75
N ASP A 391 -4.68 17.78 20.58
CA ASP A 391 -6.04 17.38 20.22
C ASP A 391 -6.21 15.85 20.26
N VAL A 392 -5.20 15.10 19.79
CA VAL A 392 -5.21 13.63 19.79
C VAL A 392 -5.27 13.07 21.22
N GLU A 393 -4.45 13.60 22.11
CA GLU A 393 -4.42 13.16 23.52
C GLU A 393 -5.68 13.59 24.26
N ARG A 394 -6.20 14.78 23.96
CA ARG A 394 -7.45 15.28 24.52
C ARG A 394 -8.64 14.39 24.16
N GLU A 395 -8.79 14.01 22.90
CA GLU A 395 -9.87 13.10 22.47
C GLU A 395 -9.77 11.73 23.12
N LYS A 396 -8.56 11.15 23.14
CA LYS A 396 -8.29 9.86 23.77
C LYS A 396 -8.68 9.85 25.25
N ASN A 397 -8.24 10.84 25.99
CA ASN A 397 -8.50 10.95 27.43
C ASN A 397 -9.95 11.31 27.74
N ARG A 398 -10.59 12.10 26.88
CA ARG A 398 -12.01 12.46 26.99
C ARG A 398 -12.92 11.24 26.92
N ASP A 399 -12.71 10.32 25.97
CA ASP A 399 -13.54 9.11 25.84
C ASP A 399 -13.30 8.14 27.00
N ARG A 400 -12.05 8.03 27.51
CA ARG A 400 -11.71 7.26 28.70
C ARG A 400 -12.41 7.83 29.95
N LEU A 401 -12.26 9.12 30.16
CA LEU A 401 -12.88 9.82 31.27
C LEU A 401 -14.41 9.69 31.24
N ARG A 402 -15.02 9.89 30.09
CA ARG A 402 -16.47 9.76 29.93
C ARG A 402 -16.99 8.39 30.41
N THR A 403 -16.32 7.32 30.01
CA THR A 403 -16.71 5.96 30.39
C THR A 403 -16.38 5.67 31.87
N ALA A 404 -15.23 6.13 32.36
CA ALA A 404 -14.85 5.99 33.76
C ALA A 404 -15.79 6.75 34.70
N ALA A 405 -16.21 7.96 34.33
CA ALA A 405 -17.17 8.75 35.07
C ALA A 405 -18.54 8.04 35.20
N MET A 406 -18.94 7.25 34.19
CA MET A 406 -20.17 6.44 34.27
C MET A 406 -20.05 5.28 35.25
N LEU A 407 -18.83 4.88 35.61
CA LEU A 407 -18.50 3.75 36.49
C LEU A 407 -18.03 4.17 37.88
N HIS A 408 -18.03 5.49 38.20
CA HIS A 408 -17.48 5.99 39.45
C HIS A 408 -18.04 5.30 40.69
N ASP A 409 -19.33 5.02 40.69
CA ASP A 409 -20.11 4.40 41.78
C ASP A 409 -20.37 2.90 41.61
N VAL A 410 -19.74 2.23 40.64
CA VAL A 410 -19.99 0.81 40.33
C VAL A 410 -19.78 -0.11 41.55
N GLY A 411 -18.94 0.30 42.50
CA GLY A 411 -18.66 -0.45 43.74
C GLY A 411 -19.83 -0.50 44.72
N LYS A 412 -20.87 0.29 44.57
CA LYS A 412 -22.12 0.22 45.35
C LYS A 412 -22.79 -1.18 45.23
N VAL A 413 -22.46 -1.91 44.17
CA VAL A 413 -22.89 -3.30 44.01
C VAL A 413 -22.45 -4.20 45.17
N GLY A 414 -21.36 -3.88 45.86
CA GLY A 414 -20.86 -4.60 47.01
C GLY A 414 -21.40 -4.13 48.38
N ILE A 415 -22.21 -3.06 48.41
CA ILE A 415 -22.77 -2.53 49.67
C ILE A 415 -24.05 -3.28 50.04
N PRO A 416 -24.25 -3.70 51.33
CA PRO A 416 -25.46 -4.36 51.78
C PRO A 416 -26.72 -3.51 51.53
N ASP A 417 -27.82 -4.13 51.10
CA ASP A 417 -29.09 -3.44 50.82
C ASP A 417 -29.66 -2.69 52.03
N ALA A 418 -29.42 -3.19 53.22
CA ALA A 418 -29.84 -2.55 54.48
C ALA A 418 -29.21 -1.15 54.66
N ILE A 419 -28.01 -0.95 54.12
CA ILE A 419 -27.29 0.33 54.17
C ILE A 419 -27.63 1.16 52.90
N LEU A 420 -27.51 0.54 51.74
CA LEU A 420 -27.70 1.20 50.46
C LEU A 420 -29.12 1.77 50.29
N LYS A 421 -30.14 1.05 50.76
CA LYS A 421 -31.57 1.43 50.63
C LYS A 421 -32.17 1.97 51.91
N LYS A 422 -31.34 2.35 52.91
CA LYS A 422 -31.82 2.86 54.18
C LYS A 422 -32.57 4.18 54.01
N PRO A 423 -33.84 4.28 54.40
CA PRO A 423 -34.55 5.52 54.39
C PRO A 423 -34.10 6.43 55.55
N GLY A 424 -33.24 7.42 55.24
CA GLY A 424 -32.75 8.36 56.25
C GLY A 424 -31.24 8.50 56.28
N ARG A 425 -30.72 9.13 57.36
CA ARG A 425 -29.27 9.32 57.49
C ARG A 425 -28.60 8.03 57.97
N LEU A 426 -27.43 7.75 57.39
CA LEU A 426 -26.53 6.69 57.86
C LEU A 426 -25.90 7.14 59.19
N ASP A 427 -25.75 6.20 60.13
CA ASP A 427 -24.87 6.39 61.29
C ASP A 427 -23.39 6.25 60.89
N ASP A 428 -22.46 6.53 61.82
CA ASP A 428 -21.03 6.54 61.51
C ASP A 428 -20.50 5.18 61.04
N VAL A 429 -21.07 4.07 61.55
CA VAL A 429 -20.69 2.71 61.14
C VAL A 429 -21.24 2.38 59.74
N GLU A 430 -22.47 2.69 59.51
CA GLU A 430 -23.11 2.52 58.19
C GLU A 430 -22.43 3.39 57.11
N PHE A 431 -22.05 4.66 57.49
CA PHE A 431 -21.35 5.53 56.61
C PHE A 431 -19.95 5.02 56.27
N ALA A 432 -19.21 4.49 57.24
CA ALA A 432 -17.95 3.80 57.01
C ALA A 432 -18.09 2.60 56.04
N HIS A 433 -19.17 1.85 56.18
CA HIS A 433 -19.48 0.78 55.22
C HIS A 433 -19.82 1.32 53.82
N MET A 434 -20.54 2.46 53.72
CA MET A 434 -20.85 3.10 52.45
C MET A 434 -19.57 3.55 51.75
N GLN A 435 -18.62 4.17 52.49
CA GLN A 435 -17.34 4.64 51.92
C GLN A 435 -16.54 3.54 51.24
N ARG A 436 -16.75 2.29 51.58
CA ARG A 436 -16.06 1.14 50.99
C ARG A 436 -16.41 0.93 49.52
N HIS A 437 -17.51 1.52 48.97
CA HIS A 437 -17.82 1.37 47.56
C HIS A 437 -16.68 1.89 46.66
N ALA A 438 -15.94 2.92 47.09
CA ALA A 438 -14.80 3.44 46.33
C ALA A 438 -13.71 2.36 46.13
N VAL A 439 -13.35 1.65 47.21
CA VAL A 439 -12.37 0.55 47.17
C VAL A 439 -12.92 -0.66 46.43
N ILE A 440 -14.19 -1.02 46.64
CA ILE A 440 -14.85 -2.15 45.97
C ILE A 440 -14.92 -1.86 44.47
N GLY A 441 -15.27 -0.62 44.07
CA GLY A 441 -15.30 -0.19 42.68
C GLY A 441 -13.93 -0.30 42.00
N ALA A 442 -12.89 0.17 42.66
CA ALA A 442 -11.51 0.06 42.14
C ALA A 442 -11.06 -1.40 41.95
N ARG A 443 -11.50 -2.31 42.84
CA ARG A 443 -11.20 -3.75 42.76
C ARG A 443 -11.83 -4.45 41.58
N LEU A 444 -12.94 -3.94 41.01
CA LEU A 444 -13.54 -4.50 39.81
C LEU A 444 -12.64 -4.39 38.60
N PHE A 445 -11.69 -3.45 38.63
CA PHE A 445 -10.68 -3.23 37.57
C PHE A 445 -9.33 -3.90 37.89
N ARG A 446 -9.30 -4.82 38.89
CA ARG A 446 -8.09 -5.57 39.29
C ARG A 446 -7.66 -6.55 38.19
N GLY A 447 -6.35 -6.56 37.91
CA GLY A 447 -5.76 -7.50 36.93
C GLY A 447 -6.05 -7.21 35.48
N MET A 448 -6.83 -6.20 35.16
CA MET A 448 -6.98 -5.66 33.82
C MET A 448 -5.79 -4.75 33.50
N ARG A 449 -5.41 -4.68 32.23
CA ARG A 449 -4.17 -3.98 31.81
C ARG A 449 -4.42 -2.98 30.68
N THR A 450 -5.60 -2.36 30.69
CA THR A 450 -5.90 -1.32 29.71
C THR A 450 -5.74 0.05 30.35
N ASP A 451 -5.32 1.05 29.58
CA ASP A 451 -5.31 2.44 30.03
C ASP A 451 -6.69 2.89 30.53
N PHE A 452 -7.77 2.31 29.99
CA PHE A 452 -9.13 2.56 30.46
C PHE A 452 -9.35 1.99 31.86
N ASP A 453 -8.89 0.78 32.17
CA ASP A 453 -9.04 0.18 33.48
C ASP A 453 -8.31 0.97 34.56
N GLU A 454 -7.14 1.55 34.22
CA GLU A 454 -6.38 2.41 35.11
C GLU A 454 -7.19 3.68 35.46
N VAL A 455 -7.71 4.36 34.43
CA VAL A 455 -8.54 5.55 34.62
C VAL A 455 -9.83 5.22 35.39
N ALA A 456 -10.51 4.14 35.07
CA ALA A 456 -11.73 3.72 35.76
C ALA A 456 -11.46 3.36 37.22
N ARG A 457 -10.31 2.71 37.50
CA ARG A 457 -9.84 2.41 38.85
C ARG A 457 -9.57 3.66 39.67
N GLU A 458 -8.83 4.62 39.10
CA GLU A 458 -8.51 5.90 39.75
C GLU A 458 -9.77 6.70 40.07
N VAL A 459 -10.68 6.82 39.12
CA VAL A 459 -11.95 7.52 39.30
C VAL A 459 -12.80 6.85 40.37
N ALA A 460 -13.00 5.53 40.28
CA ALA A 460 -13.80 4.80 41.28
C ALA A 460 -13.21 4.90 42.69
N LEU A 461 -11.87 4.90 42.82
CA LEU A 461 -11.20 4.96 44.11
C LEU A 461 -11.26 6.34 44.73
N HIS A 462 -11.02 7.41 43.95
CA HIS A 462 -10.66 8.73 44.44
C HIS A 462 -11.69 9.83 44.17
N HIS A 463 -12.85 9.58 43.60
CA HIS A 463 -13.85 10.61 43.31
C HIS A 463 -14.49 11.24 44.55
N HIS A 464 -14.29 10.66 45.77
CA HIS A 464 -14.68 11.23 47.05
C HIS A 464 -13.53 11.84 47.83
N GLU A 465 -12.36 11.94 47.25
CA GLU A 465 -11.27 12.71 47.86
C GLU A 465 -11.61 14.22 47.86
N ARG A 466 -11.10 14.92 48.86
CA ARG A 466 -11.29 16.35 48.98
C ARG A 466 -9.96 17.09 48.83
N TRP A 467 -9.98 18.23 48.21
CA TRP A 467 -8.78 19.02 47.94
C TRP A 467 -7.94 19.30 49.18
N ASP A 468 -8.61 19.48 50.33
CA ASP A 468 -7.98 19.76 51.63
C ASP A 468 -7.37 18.51 52.31
N GLY A 469 -7.60 17.30 51.76
CA GLY A 469 -7.13 16.03 52.32
C GLY A 469 -8.05 15.42 53.41
N THR A 470 -9.28 15.93 53.55
CA THR A 470 -10.27 15.40 54.52
C THR A 470 -11.22 14.38 53.88
N GLY A 471 -11.00 14.02 52.61
CA GLY A 471 -11.76 13.02 51.85
C GLY A 471 -11.41 11.58 52.18
N TYR A 472 -11.91 10.69 51.36
CA TYR A 472 -11.66 9.24 51.46
C TYR A 472 -11.52 8.61 50.10
N PRO A 473 -10.87 7.44 49.95
CA PRO A 473 -10.37 6.54 51.03
C PRO A 473 -8.92 6.86 51.46
N GLY A 474 -8.22 7.84 50.85
CA GLY A 474 -6.82 8.10 51.06
C GLY A 474 -5.87 7.20 50.29
N PRO A 475 -4.57 7.15 50.61
CA PRO A 475 -3.57 6.36 49.93
C PRO A 475 -3.70 4.88 50.25
N ILE A 476 -4.72 4.23 49.67
CA ILE A 476 -4.99 2.80 49.83
C ILE A 476 -4.56 2.09 48.57
N GLU A 477 -3.79 0.99 48.74
CA GLU A 477 -3.58 0.02 47.68
C GLU A 477 -4.86 -0.79 47.49
N PRO A 478 -5.58 -0.67 46.35
CA PRO A 478 -6.86 -1.36 46.14
C PRO A 478 -6.76 -2.90 46.25
N ASP A 479 -5.56 -3.42 46.00
CA ASP A 479 -5.25 -4.85 46.01
C ASP A 479 -4.94 -5.42 47.39
N ALA A 480 -4.79 -4.58 48.42
CA ALA A 480 -4.63 -5.04 49.79
C ALA A 480 -5.90 -5.76 50.26
N GLU A 481 -5.73 -6.88 50.97
CA GLU A 481 -6.82 -7.55 51.65
C GLU A 481 -7.26 -6.68 52.82
N LEU A 482 -8.28 -5.85 52.62
CA LEU A 482 -8.89 -5.09 53.70
C LEU A 482 -9.87 -6.00 54.44
N GLU A 483 -9.64 -6.18 55.75
CA GLU A 483 -10.59 -6.85 56.62
C GLU A 483 -11.93 -6.08 56.60
N PRO A 484 -13.07 -6.77 56.78
CA PRO A 484 -14.39 -6.12 56.76
C PRO A 484 -14.56 -4.98 57.77
N SER A 485 -13.74 -4.94 58.80
CA SER A 485 -13.73 -3.95 59.88
C SER A 485 -12.76 -2.76 59.65
N GLU A 486 -11.90 -2.83 58.62
CA GLU A 486 -10.97 -1.73 58.33
C GLU A 486 -11.69 -0.55 57.67
N VAL A 487 -11.79 0.54 58.39
CA VAL A 487 -12.30 1.80 57.89
C VAL A 487 -11.20 2.45 57.05
N PRO A 488 -11.52 3.03 55.87
CA PRO A 488 -10.58 3.86 55.11
C PRO A 488 -9.95 4.91 56.03
N THR A 489 -8.65 5.10 55.90
CA THR A 489 -7.92 6.07 56.75
C THR A 489 -8.56 7.47 56.64
N ARG A 490 -8.64 8.19 57.76
CA ARG A 490 -9.19 9.57 57.80
C ARG A 490 -8.27 10.62 57.15
N ILE A 491 -7.17 10.20 56.53
CA ILE A 491 -6.22 11.05 55.83
C ILE A 491 -6.38 10.76 54.35
N GLY A 492 -7.09 11.64 53.64
CA GLY A 492 -7.26 11.60 52.19
C GLY A 492 -6.01 12.08 51.47
N LEU A 493 -6.02 11.91 50.16
CA LEU A 493 -5.08 12.57 49.24
C LEU A 493 -5.37 14.07 49.20
N LYS A 494 -4.32 14.92 49.06
CA LYS A 494 -4.45 16.36 49.12
C LYS A 494 -4.01 17.03 47.82
N GLY A 495 -4.80 17.98 47.35
CA GLY A 495 -4.44 18.79 46.20
C GLY A 495 -4.23 17.98 44.95
N GLU A 496 -3.09 18.17 44.31
CA GLU A 496 -2.72 17.46 43.07
C GLU A 496 -2.31 15.97 43.26
N GLU A 497 -2.19 15.49 44.50
CA GLU A 497 -2.05 14.05 44.77
C GLU A 497 -3.31 13.29 44.33
N ILE A 498 -4.47 13.96 44.29
CA ILE A 498 -5.71 13.40 43.78
C ILE A 498 -5.62 13.36 42.24
N PRO A 499 -5.80 12.18 41.59
CA PRO A 499 -5.79 12.10 40.14
C PRO A 499 -6.76 13.09 39.49
N LEU A 500 -6.34 13.77 38.42
CA LEU A 500 -7.13 14.80 37.74
C LEU A 500 -8.56 14.33 37.40
N PHE A 501 -8.67 13.13 36.85
CA PHE A 501 -9.98 12.61 36.45
C PHE A 501 -10.91 12.36 37.65
N ALA A 502 -10.37 11.94 38.78
CA ALA A 502 -11.12 11.82 40.02
C ALA A 502 -11.61 13.17 40.53
N ARG A 503 -10.75 14.22 40.50
CA ARG A 503 -11.14 15.60 40.86
C ARG A 503 -12.28 16.11 39.98
N ILE A 504 -12.19 15.88 38.67
CA ILE A 504 -13.21 16.30 37.71
C ILE A 504 -14.54 15.59 37.98
N VAL A 505 -14.50 14.24 38.16
CA VAL A 505 -15.72 13.46 38.41
C VAL A 505 -16.34 13.78 39.75
N GLY A 506 -15.56 13.98 40.82
CA GLY A 506 -16.08 14.39 42.13
C GLY A 506 -16.80 15.72 42.10
N LEU A 507 -16.28 16.71 41.38
CA LEU A 507 -16.97 18.00 41.18
C LEU A 507 -18.26 17.86 40.37
N ALA A 508 -18.22 17.07 39.29
CA ALA A 508 -19.37 16.81 38.41
C ALA A 508 -20.50 16.06 39.13
N ASP A 509 -20.14 15.07 39.96
CA ASP A 509 -21.10 14.29 40.75
C ASP A 509 -21.82 15.18 41.78
N VAL A 510 -21.07 15.94 42.57
CA VAL A 510 -21.67 16.86 43.58
C VAL A 510 -22.55 17.92 42.90
N TYR A 511 -22.12 18.50 41.77
CA TYR A 511 -22.96 19.41 41.00
C TYR A 511 -24.28 18.76 40.58
N ASP A 512 -24.24 17.55 40.04
CA ASP A 512 -25.46 16.84 39.65
C ASP A 512 -26.34 16.48 40.84
N ALA A 513 -25.74 15.99 41.92
CA ALA A 513 -26.43 15.61 43.15
C ALA A 513 -27.22 16.78 43.79
N LEU A 514 -26.71 18.00 43.67
CA LEU A 514 -27.36 19.19 44.20
C LEU A 514 -28.35 19.80 43.19
N SER A 515 -28.05 19.72 41.91
CA SER A 515 -28.83 20.36 40.85
C SER A 515 -30.00 19.52 40.36
N SER A 516 -30.06 18.23 40.69
CA SER A 516 -31.09 17.28 40.23
C SER A 516 -32.05 16.90 41.35
N LYS A 517 -33.32 16.68 40.99
CA LYS A 517 -34.31 16.17 41.92
C LYS A 517 -34.00 14.70 42.22
N ARG A 518 -33.89 14.34 43.52
CA ARG A 518 -33.72 12.95 43.98
C ARG A 518 -35.01 12.52 44.69
N THR A 519 -35.20 11.23 44.90
CA THR A 519 -36.40 10.61 45.46
C THR A 519 -36.83 11.24 46.83
N TYR A 520 -35.84 11.79 47.57
CA TYR A 520 -36.07 12.34 48.92
C TYR A 520 -35.68 13.82 49.07
N LYS A 521 -35.30 14.53 47.94
CA LYS A 521 -34.80 15.89 47.99
C LYS A 521 -35.11 16.63 46.71
N ASP A 522 -35.75 17.79 46.80
CA ASP A 522 -35.90 18.70 45.64
C ASP A 522 -34.55 19.29 45.21
N ALA A 523 -34.43 19.56 43.91
CA ALA A 523 -33.28 20.25 43.36
C ALA A 523 -33.07 21.61 43.99
N TRP A 524 -31.84 21.95 44.31
CA TRP A 524 -31.53 23.30 44.77
C TRP A 524 -31.59 24.30 43.62
N PRO A 525 -31.95 25.59 43.92
CA PRO A 525 -31.77 26.65 42.94
C PRO A 525 -30.28 26.72 42.49
N GLU A 526 -30.08 26.83 41.19
CA GLU A 526 -28.75 26.81 40.60
C GLU A 526 -27.80 27.83 41.24
N SER A 527 -28.28 29.05 41.52
CA SER A 527 -27.51 30.09 42.21
C SER A 527 -26.97 29.63 43.58
N LYS A 528 -27.72 28.79 44.29
CA LYS A 528 -27.31 28.23 45.58
C LYS A 528 -26.26 27.13 45.37
N VAL A 529 -26.39 26.32 44.32
CA VAL A 529 -25.42 25.27 43.98
C VAL A 529 -24.08 25.92 43.63
N LEU A 530 -24.09 26.89 42.70
CA LEU A 530 -22.88 27.60 42.31
C LEU A 530 -22.23 28.34 43.47
N GLY A 531 -23.02 28.97 44.35
CA GLY A 531 -22.51 29.61 45.57
C GLY A 531 -21.76 28.65 46.47
N LEU A 532 -22.31 27.44 46.70
CA LEU A 532 -21.65 26.41 47.51
C LEU A 532 -20.34 25.92 46.85
N LEU A 533 -20.31 25.72 45.51
CA LEU A 533 -19.10 25.28 44.82
C LEU A 533 -17.97 26.33 44.96
N VAL A 534 -18.31 27.63 44.93
CA VAL A 534 -17.36 28.71 45.13
C VAL A 534 -16.87 28.72 46.60
N GLU A 535 -17.78 28.53 47.57
CA GLU A 535 -17.41 28.48 49.01
C GLU A 535 -16.50 27.28 49.33
N GLU A 536 -16.73 26.15 48.68
CA GLU A 536 -15.96 24.91 48.89
C GLU A 536 -14.72 24.81 47.96
N SER A 537 -14.43 25.85 47.17
CA SER A 537 -13.23 25.94 46.34
C SER A 537 -11.97 26.00 47.22
N GLY A 538 -10.99 25.11 46.97
CA GLY A 538 -9.77 25.00 47.78
C GLY A 538 -9.94 24.18 49.07
N SER A 539 -11.19 23.77 49.41
CA SER A 539 -11.46 22.84 50.51
C SER A 539 -11.97 21.49 49.99
N HIS A 540 -13.11 21.46 49.38
CA HIS A 540 -13.66 20.23 48.75
C HIS A 540 -13.14 20.07 47.34
N PHE A 541 -13.16 21.10 46.55
CA PHE A 541 -12.90 21.07 45.12
C PHE A 541 -11.61 21.75 44.73
N ASP A 542 -11.02 21.27 43.64
CA ASP A 542 -9.92 21.93 42.96
C ASP A 542 -10.35 23.34 42.49
N PRO A 543 -9.67 24.40 42.93
CA PRO A 543 -10.03 25.76 42.56
C PRO A 543 -10.09 26.03 41.06
N GLU A 544 -9.16 25.43 40.31
CA GLU A 544 -9.13 25.61 38.84
C GLU A 544 -10.35 24.96 38.18
N LEU A 545 -10.73 23.78 38.62
CA LEU A 545 -11.90 23.09 38.09
C LEU A 545 -13.21 23.81 38.42
N VAL A 546 -13.32 24.45 39.59
CA VAL A 546 -14.48 25.28 39.93
C VAL A 546 -14.54 26.51 39.01
N GLU A 547 -13.42 27.17 38.76
CA GLU A 547 -13.34 28.30 37.83
C GLU A 547 -13.81 27.87 36.42
N ILE A 548 -13.28 26.74 35.91
CA ILE A 548 -13.67 26.17 34.60
C ILE A 548 -15.16 25.85 34.54
N LEU A 549 -15.74 25.28 35.62
CA LEU A 549 -17.18 24.99 35.66
C LEU A 549 -18.00 26.27 35.51
N LEU A 550 -17.61 27.34 36.19
CA LEU A 550 -18.31 28.61 36.10
C LEU A 550 -18.18 29.27 34.72
N GLU A 551 -17.01 29.19 34.10
CA GLU A 551 -16.77 29.67 32.74
C GLU A 551 -17.60 28.89 31.70
N ARG A 552 -17.80 27.60 31.92
CA ARG A 552 -18.48 26.68 30.98
C ARG A 552 -19.92 26.34 31.39
N ILE A 553 -20.51 27.14 32.24
CA ILE A 553 -21.82 26.85 32.85
C ILE A 553 -22.93 26.65 31.79
N ASP A 554 -22.86 27.36 30.67
CA ASP A 554 -23.86 27.21 29.60
C ASP A 554 -23.74 25.86 28.89
N GLU A 555 -22.52 25.34 28.72
CA GLU A 555 -22.29 24.00 28.17
C GLU A 555 -22.75 22.90 29.15
N ILE A 556 -22.49 23.11 30.44
CA ILE A 556 -22.98 22.23 31.53
C ILE A 556 -24.51 22.21 31.55
N ARG A 557 -25.17 23.38 31.39
CA ARG A 557 -26.64 23.48 31.26
C ARG A 557 -27.14 22.71 30.03
N ALA A 558 -26.47 22.81 28.89
CA ALA A 558 -26.83 22.10 27.66
C ALA A 558 -26.77 20.57 27.87
N VAL A 559 -25.76 20.05 28.56
CA VAL A 559 -25.66 18.63 28.94
C VAL A 559 -26.87 18.25 29.81
N ARG A 560 -27.19 19.05 30.83
CA ARG A 560 -28.33 18.82 31.73
C ARG A 560 -29.63 18.74 30.97
N HIS A 561 -29.86 19.65 30.03
CA HIS A 561 -31.10 19.64 29.19
C HIS A 561 -31.17 18.42 28.29
N ARG A 562 -30.05 17.97 27.73
CA ARG A 562 -29.98 16.78 26.86
C ARG A 562 -30.42 15.49 27.57
N TYR A 563 -30.13 15.36 28.86
CA TYR A 563 -30.40 14.16 29.68
C TYR A 563 -31.46 14.45 30.76
N HIS A 564 -32.41 15.35 30.48
CA HIS A 564 -33.63 15.50 31.30
C HIS A 564 -34.54 14.30 31.00
N GLY A 565 -34.76 13.45 32.01
CA GLY A 565 -35.80 12.44 32.05
C GLY A 565 -37.00 12.92 32.86
#